data_e666143ce1c47898feb5a1d626630836
#
_entry.id   e666143ce1c47898feb5a1d626630836
#
_cell.length_a   1.000
_cell.length_b   1.000
_cell.length_c   1.000
_cell.angle_alpha   90.00
_cell.angle_beta   90.00
_cell.angle_gamma   90.00
#
_symmetry.space_group_name_H-M   'P 1'
#
loop_
_entity.id
_entity.type
_entity.pdbx_description
1 polymer ?
#
loop_
_entity_poly.entity_id
_entity_poly.type
_entity_poly.pdbx_seq_one_letter_code
_entity_poly.pdbx_strand_id
1 'polypeptide(L)'
;MSKAAFLGFGEVNTPIDIIIRKCEAAAAALEKEGMELIKVYPITDDYEEKDIKKAVAALKGQEFDTLVVCIAGWIPTHAVVKVTEHFREKPMVLWGLCGWMEDGRLVTTADQAGTTA
;
A
#
# COMPACT_ATOMS: atom_id res chain seq x y z
N MET A 1 21.46 0.03 6.81
CA MET A 1 20.35 0.48 5.94
C MET A 1 19.09 -0.30 6.26
N SER A 2 17.98 0.41 6.48
CA SER A 2 16.72 -0.25 6.79
C SER A 2 16.07 -0.83 5.55
N LYS A 3 15.50 -2.02 5.70
CA LYS A 3 14.76 -2.68 4.64
C LYS A 3 13.31 -2.81 5.05
N ALA A 4 12.40 -2.34 4.23
CA ALA A 4 10.98 -2.36 4.51
C ALA A 4 10.19 -3.04 3.41
N ALA A 5 9.08 -3.67 3.80
CA ALA A 5 8.10 -4.14 2.83
C ALA A 5 7.10 -3.00 2.61
N PHE A 6 7.04 -2.51 1.39
CA PHE A 6 6.14 -1.43 1.01
C PHE A 6 4.91 -2.02 0.32
N LEU A 7 3.76 -1.91 0.98
CA LEU A 7 2.50 -2.46 0.51
C LEU A 7 1.57 -1.33 0.11
N GLY A 8 1.14 -1.31 -1.14
CA GLY A 8 0.25 -0.28 -1.65
C GLY A 8 -1.16 -0.80 -1.90
N PHE A 9 -2.13 -0.24 -1.21
CA PHE A 9 -3.52 -0.67 -1.24
C PHE A 9 -4.43 0.33 -1.93
N GLY A 10 -5.44 -0.18 -2.61
CA GLY A 10 -6.52 0.61 -3.19
C GLY A 10 -7.66 -0.29 -3.62
N GLU A 11 -8.89 0.21 -3.55
CA GLU A 11 -10.07 -0.56 -3.91
C GLU A 11 -10.09 -0.88 -5.41
N VAL A 12 -10.74 -2.00 -5.78
CA VAL A 12 -10.83 -2.44 -7.20
C VAL A 12 -11.45 -1.41 -8.13
N ASN A 13 -12.31 -0.52 -7.61
CA ASN A 13 -12.94 0.52 -8.43
C ASN A 13 -12.10 1.79 -8.57
N THR A 14 -11.01 1.91 -7.83
CA THR A 14 -10.07 3.00 -8.01
C THR A 14 -9.24 2.71 -9.26
N PRO A 15 -9.04 3.70 -10.15
CA PRO A 15 -8.21 3.46 -11.33
C PRO A 15 -6.83 2.91 -10.95
N ILE A 16 -6.47 1.76 -11.48
CA ILE A 16 -5.23 1.07 -11.11
C ILE A 16 -4.01 1.92 -11.42
N ASP A 17 -4.01 2.64 -12.53
CA ASP A 17 -2.88 3.50 -12.89
C ASP A 17 -2.66 4.61 -11.86
N ILE A 18 -3.72 5.10 -11.24
CA ILE A 18 -3.64 6.11 -10.17
C ILE A 18 -3.01 5.50 -8.92
N ILE A 19 -3.46 4.30 -8.53
CA ILE A 19 -2.88 3.59 -7.38
C ILE A 19 -1.39 3.37 -7.60
N ILE A 20 -1.01 2.87 -8.77
CA ILE A 20 0.39 2.59 -9.09
C ILE A 20 1.21 3.87 -9.05
N ARG A 21 0.76 4.96 -9.66
CA ARG A 21 1.51 6.23 -9.67
C ARG A 21 1.70 6.79 -8.27
N LYS A 22 0.67 6.73 -7.43
CA LYS A 22 0.76 7.21 -6.05
C LYS A 22 1.77 6.37 -5.25
N CYS A 23 1.69 5.06 -5.41
CA CYS A 23 2.61 4.15 -4.74
C CYS A 23 4.05 4.32 -5.22
N GLU A 24 4.26 4.50 -6.52
CA GLU A 24 5.60 4.71 -7.06
C GLU A 24 6.22 6.00 -6.53
N ALA A 25 5.44 7.07 -6.46
CA ALA A 25 5.91 8.35 -5.92
C ALA A 25 6.26 8.22 -4.44
N ALA A 26 5.41 7.56 -3.66
CA ALA A 26 5.66 7.34 -2.24
C ALA A 26 6.89 6.47 -2.00
N ALA A 27 6.99 5.36 -2.75
CA ALA A 27 8.14 4.46 -2.63
C ALA A 27 9.45 5.17 -3.02
N ALA A 28 9.41 5.97 -4.08
CA ALA A 28 10.58 6.73 -4.52
C ALA A 28 11.04 7.72 -3.45
N ALA A 29 10.10 8.35 -2.75
CA ALA A 29 10.43 9.28 -1.66
C ALA A 29 11.17 8.56 -0.52
N LEU A 30 10.74 7.36 -0.17
CA LEU A 30 11.41 6.57 0.86
C LEU A 30 12.76 6.07 0.41
N GLU A 31 12.89 5.64 -0.83
CA GLU A 31 14.16 5.19 -1.38
C GLU A 31 15.18 6.33 -1.42
N LYS A 32 14.71 7.55 -1.70
CA LYS A 32 15.56 8.73 -1.70
C LYS A 32 16.15 9.00 -0.31
N GLU A 33 15.43 8.62 0.75
CA GLU A 33 15.91 8.76 2.13
C GLU A 33 16.82 7.60 2.57
N GLY A 34 17.16 6.71 1.65
CA GLY A 34 18.09 5.61 1.93
C GLY A 34 17.46 4.29 2.32
N MET A 35 16.14 4.17 2.24
CA MET A 35 15.46 2.90 2.55
C MET A 35 15.53 1.94 1.36
N GLU A 36 15.75 0.67 1.67
CA GLU A 36 15.62 -0.41 0.70
C GLU A 36 14.22 -0.98 0.81
N LEU A 37 13.50 -1.08 -0.31
CA LEU A 37 12.10 -1.50 -0.30
C LEU A 37 11.87 -2.78 -1.09
N ILE A 38 11.03 -3.65 -0.51
CA ILE A 38 10.36 -4.71 -1.24
C ILE A 38 9.00 -4.13 -1.59
N LYS A 39 8.77 -3.86 -2.88
CA LYS A 39 7.57 -3.13 -3.32
C LYS A 39 6.50 -4.08 -3.82
N VAL A 40 5.32 -4.02 -3.22
CA VAL A 40 4.17 -4.83 -3.61
C VAL A 40 2.97 -3.92 -3.78
N TYR A 41 2.59 -3.63 -4.99
CA TYR A 41 1.39 -2.86 -5.32
C TYR A 41 1.01 -3.07 -6.79
N PRO A 42 -0.24 -2.92 -7.15
CA PRO A 42 -1.39 -2.62 -6.28
C PRO A 42 -1.88 -3.85 -5.52
N ILE A 43 -2.43 -3.63 -4.33
CA ILE A 43 -3.12 -4.68 -3.58
C ILE A 43 -4.56 -4.21 -3.45
N THR A 44 -5.47 -4.88 -4.13
CA THR A 44 -6.88 -4.51 -4.15
C THR A 44 -7.71 -5.48 -3.31
N ASP A 45 -8.98 -5.15 -3.14
CA ASP A 45 -9.94 -6.02 -2.48
C ASP A 45 -10.68 -6.90 -3.49
N ASP A 46 -9.98 -7.40 -4.50
CA ASP A 46 -10.57 -8.23 -5.53
C ASP A 46 -11.32 -9.42 -4.91
N TYR A 47 -12.43 -9.78 -5.53
CA TYR A 47 -13.36 -10.79 -5.00
C TYR A 47 -12.69 -12.12 -4.69
N GLU A 48 -11.75 -12.55 -5.53
CA GLU A 48 -11.04 -13.82 -5.33
C GLU A 48 -9.83 -13.70 -4.44
N GLU A 49 -9.54 -12.49 -3.93
CA GLU A 49 -8.40 -12.21 -3.07
C GLU A 49 -7.05 -12.56 -3.70
N LYS A 50 -6.96 -12.43 -5.02
CA LYS A 50 -5.72 -12.74 -5.74
C LYS A 50 -4.58 -11.82 -5.36
N ASP A 51 -4.87 -10.52 -5.23
CA ASP A 51 -3.84 -9.54 -4.86
C ASP A 51 -3.36 -9.77 -3.43
N ILE A 52 -4.29 -10.10 -2.53
CA ILE A 52 -3.96 -10.39 -1.13
C ILE A 52 -3.03 -11.61 -1.07
N LYS A 53 -3.39 -12.69 -1.73
CA LYS A 53 -2.59 -13.91 -1.75
C LYS A 53 -1.22 -13.68 -2.39
N LYS A 54 -1.19 -12.91 -3.47
CA LYS A 54 0.05 -12.57 -4.15
C LYS A 54 0.99 -11.76 -3.25
N ALA A 55 0.43 -10.80 -2.50
CA ALA A 55 1.21 -9.99 -1.57
C ALA A 55 1.83 -10.83 -0.46
N VAL A 56 1.04 -11.70 0.16
CA VAL A 56 1.52 -12.60 1.21
C VAL A 56 2.63 -13.51 0.67
N ALA A 57 2.42 -14.09 -0.50
CA ALA A 57 3.40 -14.97 -1.12
C ALA A 57 4.70 -14.22 -1.46
N ALA A 58 4.59 -12.98 -1.92
CA ALA A 58 5.77 -12.18 -2.27
C ALA A 58 6.63 -11.85 -1.06
N LEU A 59 6.04 -11.71 0.12
CA LEU A 59 6.76 -11.36 1.35
C LEU A 59 7.19 -12.56 2.16
N LYS A 60 6.57 -13.71 1.96
CA LYS A 60 6.85 -14.91 2.74
C LYS A 60 8.29 -15.35 2.49
N GLY A 61 9.05 -15.48 3.55
CA GLY A 61 10.45 -15.85 3.45
C GLY A 61 11.41 -14.71 3.16
N GLN A 62 10.90 -13.49 2.98
CA GLN A 62 11.74 -12.30 2.79
C GLN A 62 12.11 -11.71 4.13
N GLU A 63 13.28 -11.13 4.21
CA GLU A 63 13.73 -10.43 5.41
C GLU A 63 13.52 -8.94 5.25
N PHE A 64 12.82 -8.35 6.22
CA PHE A 64 12.61 -6.91 6.28
C PHE A 64 12.34 -6.52 7.73
N ASP A 65 12.61 -5.25 8.04
CA ASP A 65 12.53 -4.75 9.42
C ASP A 65 11.16 -4.17 9.76
N THR A 66 10.47 -3.63 8.77
CA THR A 66 9.26 -2.83 8.98
C THR A 66 8.30 -3.04 7.81
N LEU A 67 7.01 -2.97 8.12
CA LEU A 67 5.96 -2.89 7.09
C LEU A 67 5.57 -1.43 6.91
N VAL A 68 5.54 -0.95 5.68
CA VAL A 68 4.95 0.33 5.34
C VAL A 68 3.65 0.04 4.60
N VAL A 69 2.53 0.32 5.24
CA VAL A 69 1.20 0.12 4.66
C VAL A 69 0.76 1.44 4.07
N CYS A 70 0.78 1.54 2.74
CA CYS A 70 0.43 2.74 2.02
C CYS A 70 -1.00 2.62 1.48
N ILE A 71 -1.87 3.50 1.95
CA ILE A 71 -3.27 3.54 1.49
C ILE A 71 -3.35 4.57 0.38
N ALA A 72 -3.28 4.09 -0.86
CA ALA A 72 -3.28 4.93 -2.05
C ALA A 72 -4.68 5.25 -2.55
N GLY A 73 -5.67 4.47 -2.12
CA GLY A 73 -7.09 4.69 -2.40
C GLY A 73 -7.88 4.05 -1.30
N TRP A 74 -9.18 4.31 -1.23
CA TRP A 74 -10.02 3.66 -0.22
C TRP A 74 -9.87 2.14 -0.33
N ILE A 75 -9.81 1.48 0.80
CA ILE A 75 -9.70 0.02 0.86
C ILE A 75 -10.44 -0.50 2.09
N PRO A 76 -11.19 -1.60 2.00
CA PRO A 76 -11.80 -2.20 3.18
C PRO A 76 -10.71 -2.69 4.15
N THR A 77 -10.93 -2.46 5.43
CA THR A 77 -9.97 -2.84 6.47
C THR A 77 -9.59 -4.32 6.40
N HIS A 78 -10.55 -5.20 6.10
CA HIS A 78 -10.27 -6.64 6.06
C HIS A 78 -9.18 -7.00 5.04
N ALA A 79 -9.08 -6.27 3.94
CA ALA A 79 -8.05 -6.53 2.93
C ALA A 79 -6.66 -6.25 3.49
N VAL A 80 -6.52 -5.15 4.23
CA VAL A 80 -5.26 -4.78 4.88
C VAL A 80 -4.90 -5.81 5.95
N VAL A 81 -5.85 -6.15 6.80
CA VAL A 81 -5.63 -7.10 7.90
C VAL A 81 -5.23 -8.48 7.36
N LYS A 82 -5.87 -8.96 6.31
CA LYS A 82 -5.54 -10.27 5.73
C LYS A 82 -4.09 -10.38 5.25
N VAL A 83 -3.50 -9.28 4.85
CA VAL A 83 -2.07 -9.28 4.49
C VAL A 83 -1.22 -9.11 5.75
N THR A 84 -1.50 -8.09 6.55
CA THR A 84 -0.63 -7.72 7.68
C THR A 84 -0.67 -8.73 8.83
N GLU A 85 -1.75 -9.49 8.99
CA GLU A 85 -1.83 -10.49 10.06
C GLU A 85 -0.74 -11.56 9.99
N HIS A 86 -0.17 -11.78 8.82
CA HIS A 86 0.92 -12.74 8.64
C HIS A 86 2.26 -12.20 9.14
N PHE A 87 2.34 -10.90 9.45
CA PHE A 87 3.59 -10.23 9.82
C PHE A 87 3.42 -9.39 11.09
N ARG A 88 2.61 -9.88 12.03
CA ARG A 88 2.27 -9.13 13.26
C ARG A 88 3.45 -8.79 14.14
N GLU A 89 4.53 -9.57 14.08
CA GLU A 89 5.73 -9.31 14.87
C GLU A 89 6.56 -8.15 14.33
N LYS A 90 6.24 -7.65 13.13
CA LYS A 90 6.99 -6.54 12.52
C LYS A 90 6.36 -5.19 12.88
N PRO A 91 7.16 -4.17 13.16
CA PRO A 91 6.62 -2.81 13.29
C PRO A 91 5.95 -2.39 12.00
N MET A 92 4.87 -1.62 12.09
CA MET A 92 4.10 -1.19 10.94
C MET A 92 3.89 0.31 10.97
N VAL A 93 4.08 0.95 9.81
CA VAL A 93 3.77 2.35 9.59
C VAL A 93 2.58 2.41 8.65
N LEU A 94 1.52 3.10 9.07
CA LEU A 94 0.35 3.31 8.23
C LEU A 94 0.45 4.69 7.60
N TRP A 95 0.50 4.73 6.27
CA TRP A 95 0.67 5.96 5.52
C TRP A 95 -0.49 6.15 4.55
N GLY A 96 -1.37 7.09 4.86
CA GLY A 96 -2.49 7.41 4.00
C GLY A 96 -2.16 8.52 3.02
N LEU A 97 -2.45 8.30 1.74
CA LEU A 97 -2.31 9.29 0.69
C LEU A 97 -3.69 9.83 0.35
N CYS A 98 -3.76 11.13 0.05
CA CYS A 98 -5.04 11.82 -0.14
C CYS A 98 -5.12 12.42 -1.54
N GLY A 99 -6.08 11.94 -2.35
CA GLY A 99 -6.40 12.54 -3.64
C GLY A 99 -5.32 12.41 -4.70
N TRP A 100 -5.54 13.12 -5.79
CA TRP A 100 -4.58 13.22 -6.89
C TRP A 100 -4.88 14.50 -7.69
N MET A 101 -3.99 14.85 -8.60
CA MET A 101 -4.16 16.03 -9.44
C MET A 101 -4.70 15.65 -10.81
N GLU A 102 -5.74 16.34 -11.25
CA GLU A 102 -6.28 16.23 -12.60
C GLU A 102 -6.47 17.65 -13.16
N ASP A 103 -5.91 17.91 -14.32
CA ASP A 103 -6.03 19.21 -15.00
C ASP A 103 -5.76 20.40 -14.07
N GLY A 104 -4.75 20.27 -13.24
CA GLY A 104 -4.37 21.32 -12.29
C GLY A 104 -5.29 21.44 -11.08
N ARG A 105 -6.23 20.52 -10.90
CA ARG A 105 -7.17 20.52 -9.78
C ARG A 105 -6.93 19.33 -8.89
N LEU A 106 -7.05 19.55 -7.59
CA LEU A 106 -6.97 18.46 -6.62
C LEU A 106 -8.31 17.72 -6.58
N VAL A 107 -8.25 16.42 -6.87
CA VAL A 107 -9.40 15.52 -6.74
C VAL A 107 -9.22 14.73 -5.46
N THR A 108 -10.19 14.83 -4.55
CA THR A 108 -10.17 14.06 -3.31
C THR A 108 -11.29 13.04 -3.33
N THR A 109 -11.02 11.92 -2.73
CA THR A 109 -11.98 10.82 -2.62
C THR A 109 -12.04 10.36 -1.17
N ALA A 110 -12.61 9.18 -0.94
CA ALA A 110 -12.67 8.58 0.38
C ALA A 110 -11.36 7.90 0.80
N ASP A 111 -10.22 8.29 0.19
CA ASP A 111 -8.92 7.67 0.49
C ASP A 111 -8.61 7.68 1.97
N GLN A 112 -8.88 8.81 2.64
CA GLN A 112 -8.60 8.96 4.07
C GLN A 112 -9.42 8.01 4.93
N ALA A 113 -10.62 7.64 4.49
CA ALA A 113 -11.48 6.75 5.25
C ALA A 113 -10.83 5.37 5.42
N GLY A 114 -10.11 4.91 4.40
CA GLY A 114 -9.38 3.65 4.50
C GLY A 114 -8.27 3.70 5.54
N THR A 115 -7.62 4.84 5.69
CA THR A 115 -6.55 5.01 6.67
C THR A 115 -7.11 5.08 8.10
N THR A 116 -8.24 5.73 8.29
CA THR A 116 -8.83 5.90 9.62
C THR A 116 -9.64 4.71 10.08
N ALA A 117 -10.04 3.88 9.16
CA ALA A 117 -10.77 2.67 9.51
C ALA A 117 -9.84 1.63 10.10
#